data_aa798ac351f0fb85217bf0cf5dc493eb
#
_entry.id   aa798ac351f0fb85217bf0cf5dc493eb
#
_cell.length_a   1.000
_cell.length_b   1.000
_cell.length_c   1.000
_cell.angle_alpha   90.00
_cell.angle_beta   90.00
_cell.angle_gamma   90.00
#
_symmetry.space_group_name_H-M   'P 1'
#
loop_
_entity.id
_entity.type
_entity.pdbx_description
1 polymer ?
#
loop_
_entity_poly.entity_id
_entity_poly.type
_entity_poly.pdbx_seq_one_letter_code
_entity_poly.pdbx_strand_id
1 'polypeptide(L)'
;SGRARSAPASTLAGVHRIFSTAVADVYPAYVAKVERKGRTRDELDEVVRWLCGFDQAELEGHLDAGTTFADFFAAAHLNPNVDKITGSVCGVRVQDVEDPLMQKIRFLDKLVDELAKGRPMEKVLRA
;
A
#
# COMPACT_ATOMS: atom_id res chain seq x y z
N SER A 1 -20.01 21.74 3.74
CA SER A 1 -19.49 21.70 3.57
C SER A 1 -18.82 21.85 3.46
N GLY A 2 -18.85 22.02 3.36
CA GLY A 2 -18.29 22.19 3.12
C GLY A 2 -17.60 22.26 2.98
N ARG A 3 -17.34 22.24 2.73
CA ARG A 3 -16.60 22.21 2.47
C ARG A 3 -15.79 22.79 2.13
N ALA A 4 -15.78 23.26 1.96
CA ALA A 4 -15.12 23.81 1.44
C ALA A 4 -13.99 23.90 1.35
N ARG A 5 -13.68 23.83 1.53
CA ARG A 5 -12.77 23.76 1.36
C ARG A 5 -12.04 23.71 0.46
N SER A 6 -12.06 23.76 0.17
CA SER A 6 -11.55 23.35 -0.72
C SER A 6 -10.48 23.92 -1.45
N ALA A 7 -10.35 24.93 -1.54
CA ALA A 7 -9.54 25.61 -2.45
C ALA A 7 -8.08 25.30 -2.39
N PRO A 8 -7.36 25.73 -1.42
CA PRO A 8 -5.94 25.44 -1.42
C PRO A 8 -5.71 23.96 -1.39
N ALA A 9 -6.76 23.28 -1.09
CA ALA A 9 -6.71 21.86 -1.00
C ALA A 9 -6.66 21.17 -2.35
N SER A 10 -6.77 21.88 -3.45
CA SER A 10 -6.84 21.19 -4.73
C SER A 10 -5.63 20.32 -5.01
N THR A 11 -4.43 20.77 -4.69
CA THR A 11 -3.23 19.95 -4.83
C THR A 11 -3.16 18.88 -3.76
N LEU A 12 -3.47 19.25 -2.53
CA LEU A 12 -3.45 18.32 -1.41
C LEU A 12 -4.60 17.33 -1.49
N ALA A 13 -5.73 17.74 -2.09
CA ALA A 13 -6.87 16.86 -2.24
C ALA A 13 -6.51 15.63 -3.07
N GLY A 14 -5.65 15.77 -4.08
CA GLY A 14 -5.19 14.63 -4.85
C GLY A 14 -4.41 13.64 -4.02
N VAL A 15 -3.60 14.10 -3.09
CA VAL A 15 -2.84 13.26 -2.18
C VAL A 15 -3.77 12.66 -1.13
N HIS A 16 -4.61 13.49 -0.52
CA HIS A 16 -5.48 13.04 0.55
C HIS A 16 -6.61 12.14 0.08
N ARG A 17 -6.93 12.19 -1.20
CA ARG A 17 -7.96 11.33 -1.76
C ARG A 17 -7.62 9.85 -1.58
N ILE A 18 -6.35 9.49 -1.76
CA ILE A 18 -5.93 8.11 -1.57
C ILE A 18 -6.13 7.68 -0.11
N PHE A 19 -5.96 8.59 0.84
CA PHE A 19 -6.16 8.28 2.26
C PHE A 19 -7.60 7.86 2.55
N SER A 20 -8.56 8.47 1.85
CA SER A 20 -9.98 8.19 2.03
C SER A 20 -10.49 7.11 1.09
N THR A 21 -9.64 6.60 0.21
CA THR A 21 -10.02 5.56 -0.74
C THR A 21 -9.99 4.21 -0.04
N ALA A 22 -11.00 3.39 -0.26
CA ALA A 22 -11.01 2.04 0.28
C ALA A 22 -9.87 1.22 -0.34
N VAL A 23 -9.15 0.48 0.50
CA VAL A 23 -8.09 -0.39 0.00
C VAL A 23 -8.66 -1.37 -1.03
N ALA A 24 -9.89 -1.85 -0.80
CA ALA A 24 -10.56 -2.78 -1.71
C ALA A 24 -10.78 -2.18 -3.11
N ASP A 25 -10.85 -0.87 -3.23
CA ASP A 25 -11.03 -0.23 -4.54
C ASP A 25 -9.75 -0.21 -5.37
N VAL A 26 -8.60 -0.28 -4.70
CA VAL A 26 -7.29 -0.27 -5.36
C VAL A 26 -6.71 -1.68 -5.48
N TYR A 27 -7.07 -2.55 -4.56
CA TYR A 27 -6.53 -3.91 -4.48
C TYR A 27 -6.64 -4.68 -5.82
N PRO A 28 -7.77 -4.60 -6.55
CA PRO A 28 -7.86 -5.27 -7.85
C PRO A 28 -6.81 -4.79 -8.86
N ALA A 29 -6.41 -3.53 -8.77
CA ALA A 29 -5.36 -3.00 -9.64
C ALA A 29 -4.00 -3.61 -9.28
N TYR A 30 -3.71 -3.79 -7.99
CA TYR A 30 -2.50 -4.48 -7.55
C TYR A 30 -2.51 -5.94 -8.02
N VAL A 31 -3.64 -6.62 -7.85
CA VAL A 31 -3.80 -8.01 -8.30
C VAL A 31 -3.53 -8.11 -9.80
N ALA A 32 -4.16 -7.24 -10.59
CA ALA A 32 -3.97 -7.23 -12.04
C ALA A 32 -2.51 -6.99 -12.41
N LYS A 33 -1.84 -6.10 -11.69
CA LYS A 33 -0.44 -5.78 -11.97
C LYS A 33 0.46 -6.99 -11.76
N VAL A 34 0.28 -7.70 -10.66
CA VAL A 34 1.15 -8.86 -10.35
C VAL A 34 0.77 -10.06 -11.23
N GLU A 35 -0.51 -10.28 -11.48
CA GLU A 35 -0.95 -11.39 -12.32
C GLU A 35 -0.47 -11.25 -13.76
N ARG A 36 -0.41 -10.01 -14.25
CA ARG A 36 0.08 -9.72 -15.59
C ARG A 36 1.52 -10.17 -15.78
N LYS A 37 2.25 -10.28 -14.67
CA LYS A 37 3.66 -10.68 -14.67
C LYS A 37 3.85 -12.12 -14.20
N GLY A 38 2.76 -12.88 -14.11
CA GLY A 38 2.85 -14.29 -13.73
C GLY A 38 2.88 -14.57 -12.25
N ARG A 39 2.63 -13.54 -11.42
CA ARG A 39 2.54 -13.73 -9.97
C ARG A 39 1.08 -13.98 -9.59
N THR A 40 0.85 -14.34 -8.34
CA THR A 40 -0.49 -14.68 -7.88
C THR A 40 -0.99 -13.70 -6.82
N ARG A 41 -2.31 -13.67 -6.65
CA ARG A 41 -2.92 -12.89 -5.58
C ARG A 41 -2.44 -13.39 -4.21
N ASP A 42 -2.23 -14.69 -4.05
CA ASP A 42 -1.73 -15.23 -2.78
C ASP A 42 -0.38 -14.64 -2.42
N GLU A 43 0.49 -14.45 -3.40
CA GLU A 43 1.77 -13.80 -3.19
C GLU A 43 1.61 -12.33 -2.79
N LEU A 44 0.67 -11.64 -3.43
CA LEU A 44 0.35 -10.26 -3.06
C LEU A 44 -0.19 -10.19 -1.64
N ASP A 45 -1.11 -11.08 -1.29
CA ASP A 45 -1.67 -11.12 0.07
C ASP A 45 -0.57 -11.35 1.09
N GLU A 46 0.39 -12.21 0.79
CA GLU A 46 1.51 -12.48 1.68
C GLU A 46 2.36 -11.22 1.89
N VAL A 47 2.61 -10.47 0.83
CA VAL A 47 3.36 -9.22 0.91
C VAL A 47 2.64 -8.22 1.81
N VAL A 48 1.34 -8.07 1.63
CA VAL A 48 0.55 -7.14 2.44
C VAL A 48 0.51 -7.58 3.90
N ARG A 49 0.35 -8.89 4.16
CA ARG A 49 0.36 -9.41 5.51
C ARG A 49 1.71 -9.16 6.20
N TRP A 50 2.80 -9.34 5.45
CA TRP A 50 4.13 -9.07 5.98
C TRP A 50 4.29 -7.59 6.34
N LEU A 51 3.86 -6.71 5.45
CA LEU A 51 4.02 -5.26 5.64
C LEU A 51 3.19 -4.77 6.82
N CYS A 52 1.95 -5.21 6.90
CA CYS A 52 0.97 -4.63 7.82
C CYS A 52 0.77 -5.44 9.10
N GLY A 53 1.34 -6.63 9.18
CA GLY A 53 1.20 -7.46 10.38
C GLY A 53 -0.17 -8.09 10.54
N PHE A 54 -0.97 -8.14 9.48
CA PHE A 54 -2.29 -8.79 9.51
C PHE A 54 -2.16 -10.29 9.20
N ASP A 55 -3.11 -11.07 9.69
CA ASP A 55 -3.30 -12.42 9.17
C ASP A 55 -4.27 -12.36 7.98
N GLN A 56 -4.50 -13.51 7.34
CA GLN A 56 -5.34 -13.52 6.14
C GLN A 56 -6.78 -13.11 6.45
N ALA A 57 -7.32 -13.52 7.58
CA ALA A 57 -8.69 -13.18 7.96
C ALA A 57 -8.83 -11.68 8.21
N GLU A 58 -7.83 -11.07 8.85
CA GLU A 58 -7.84 -9.63 9.08
C GLU A 58 -7.76 -8.84 7.78
N LEU A 59 -6.88 -9.28 6.87
CA LEU A 59 -6.76 -8.64 5.57
C LEU A 59 -8.08 -8.71 4.81
N GLU A 60 -8.68 -9.89 4.74
CA GLU A 60 -9.95 -10.06 4.04
C GLU A 60 -11.06 -9.26 4.70
N GLY A 61 -11.07 -9.18 6.02
CA GLY A 61 -12.03 -8.39 6.75
C GLY A 61 -11.96 -6.91 6.41
N HIS A 62 -10.76 -6.38 6.28
CA HIS A 62 -10.58 -4.98 5.87
C HIS A 62 -11.04 -4.74 4.43
N LEU A 63 -10.75 -5.68 3.54
CA LEU A 63 -11.19 -5.57 2.16
C LEU A 63 -12.71 -5.62 2.06
N ASP A 64 -13.33 -6.53 2.80
CA ASP A 64 -14.80 -6.67 2.79
C ASP A 64 -15.49 -5.47 3.42
N ALA A 65 -14.87 -4.87 4.44
CA ALA A 65 -15.44 -3.72 5.14
C ALA A 65 -15.25 -2.40 4.40
N GLY A 66 -14.47 -2.40 3.32
CA GLY A 66 -14.18 -1.15 2.60
C GLY A 66 -13.31 -0.21 3.40
N THR A 67 -12.41 -0.74 4.22
CA THR A 67 -11.52 0.05 5.05
C THR A 67 -10.66 0.98 4.19
N THR A 68 -10.60 2.25 4.56
CA THR A 68 -9.78 3.22 3.84
C THR A 68 -8.30 2.98 4.10
N PHE A 69 -7.42 3.52 3.23
CA PHE A 69 -5.98 3.42 3.46
C PHE A 69 -5.59 4.01 4.81
N ALA A 70 -6.19 5.12 5.22
CA ALA A 70 -5.91 5.73 6.51
C ALA A 70 -6.23 4.77 7.65
N ASP A 71 -7.41 4.20 7.65
CA ASP A 71 -7.85 3.27 8.70
C ASP A 71 -7.09 1.96 8.63
N PHE A 72 -6.81 1.48 7.43
CA PHE A 72 -6.08 0.24 7.20
C PHE A 72 -4.70 0.31 7.85
N PHE A 73 -3.96 1.38 7.56
CA PHE A 73 -2.63 1.54 8.13
C PHE A 73 -2.66 1.95 9.61
N ALA A 74 -3.75 2.59 10.05
CA ALA A 74 -3.92 2.90 11.47
C ALA A 74 -4.06 1.62 12.30
N ALA A 75 -4.69 0.60 11.73
CA ALA A 75 -4.84 -0.70 12.39
C ALA A 75 -3.60 -1.59 12.22
N ALA A 76 -2.72 -1.26 11.28
CA ALA A 76 -1.58 -2.10 10.93
C ALA A 76 -0.47 -2.01 11.96
N HIS A 77 0.24 -3.13 12.12
CA HIS A 77 1.48 -3.20 12.89
C HIS A 77 2.60 -3.43 11.89
N LEU A 78 3.22 -2.34 11.42
CA LEU A 78 4.23 -2.43 10.38
C LEU A 78 5.38 -3.33 10.80
N ASN A 79 5.86 -4.12 9.85
CA ASN A 79 7.02 -4.97 10.07
C ASN A 79 8.22 -4.08 10.43
N PRO A 80 9.01 -4.42 11.46
CA PRO A 80 10.18 -3.61 11.81
C PRO A 80 11.20 -3.51 10.69
N ASN A 81 11.17 -4.40 9.71
CA ASN A 81 12.11 -4.37 8.59
C ASN A 81 11.68 -3.42 7.47
N VAL A 82 10.62 -2.63 7.66
CA VAL A 82 10.22 -1.65 6.64
C VAL A 82 11.33 -0.65 6.31
N ASP A 83 12.25 -0.42 7.23
CA ASP A 83 13.41 0.45 6.99
C ASP A 83 14.30 -0.08 5.88
N LYS A 84 14.20 -1.35 5.56
CA LYS A 84 14.97 -1.96 4.48
C LYS A 84 14.30 -1.77 3.12
N ILE A 85 13.09 -1.24 3.08
CA ILE A 85 12.39 -0.94 1.85
C ILE A 85 12.93 0.39 1.34
N THR A 86 13.73 0.33 0.28
CA THR A 86 14.37 1.52 -0.28
C THR A 86 14.17 1.52 -1.79
N GLY A 87 14.55 2.63 -2.41
CA GLY A 87 14.45 2.78 -3.85
C GLY A 87 13.26 3.63 -4.24
N SER A 88 12.92 3.60 -5.52
CA SER A 88 11.87 4.47 -6.05
C SER A 88 10.70 3.67 -6.57
N VAL A 89 9.51 4.24 -6.47
CA VAL A 89 8.31 3.74 -7.11
C VAL A 89 7.55 4.94 -7.67
N CYS A 90 7.14 4.85 -8.91
CA CYS A 90 6.44 5.96 -9.58
C CYS A 90 7.22 7.28 -9.52
N GLY A 91 8.55 7.20 -9.56
CA GLY A 91 9.41 8.38 -9.53
C GLY A 91 9.64 8.98 -8.16
N VAL A 92 9.16 8.32 -7.10
CA VAL A 92 9.28 8.82 -5.73
C VAL A 92 10.15 7.85 -4.92
N ARG A 93 11.15 8.40 -4.24
CA ARG A 93 11.98 7.60 -3.34
C ARG A 93 11.22 7.39 -2.04
N VAL A 94 10.96 6.12 -1.73
CA VAL A 94 10.09 5.80 -0.58
C VAL A 94 10.66 6.30 0.74
N GLN A 95 11.97 6.29 0.90
CA GLN A 95 12.62 6.74 2.12
C GLN A 95 12.58 8.25 2.29
N ASP A 96 12.25 8.99 1.23
CA ASP A 96 12.20 10.46 1.27
C ASP A 96 10.80 11.01 1.45
N VAL A 97 9.79 10.16 1.52
CA VAL A 97 8.40 10.60 1.70
C VAL A 97 8.22 11.11 3.12
N GLU A 98 7.79 12.34 3.26
CA GLU A 98 7.69 12.99 4.57
C GLU A 98 6.43 12.62 5.33
N ASP A 99 5.30 12.52 4.64
CA ASP A 99 4.04 12.18 5.29
C ASP A 99 4.05 10.70 5.70
N PRO A 100 3.88 10.39 7.00
CA PRO A 100 3.98 9.00 7.46
C PRO A 100 2.99 8.04 6.80
N LEU A 101 1.76 8.49 6.60
CA LEU A 101 0.76 7.62 5.96
C LEU A 101 1.08 7.43 4.49
N MET A 102 1.46 8.50 3.79
CA MET A 102 1.85 8.39 2.40
C MET A 102 3.06 7.49 2.24
N GLN A 103 4.02 7.57 3.17
CA GLN A 103 5.19 6.70 3.15
C GLN A 103 4.79 5.24 3.25
N LYS A 104 3.83 4.92 4.13
CA LYS A 104 3.35 3.54 4.26
C LYS A 104 2.70 3.06 2.96
N ILE A 105 1.92 3.91 2.32
CA ILE A 105 1.31 3.59 1.03
C ILE A 105 2.40 3.36 -0.03
N ARG A 106 3.45 4.17 -0.02
CA ARG A 106 4.55 4.01 -0.97
C ARG A 106 5.36 2.75 -0.69
N PHE A 107 5.50 2.34 0.56
CA PHE A 107 6.11 1.05 0.86
C PHE A 107 5.31 -0.08 0.20
N LEU A 108 3.99 -0.04 0.32
CA LEU A 108 3.14 -1.03 -0.32
C LEU A 108 3.32 -1.00 -1.84
N ASP A 109 3.27 0.18 -2.45
CA ASP A 109 3.45 0.33 -3.88
C ASP A 109 4.79 -0.24 -4.33
N LYS A 110 5.85 0.00 -3.55
CA LYS A 110 7.19 -0.50 -3.89
C LYS A 110 7.24 -2.02 -3.83
N LEU A 111 6.66 -2.61 -2.80
CA LEU A 111 6.64 -4.07 -2.68
C LEU A 111 5.84 -4.70 -3.82
N VAL A 112 4.70 -4.11 -4.17
CA VAL A 112 3.89 -4.59 -5.29
C VAL A 112 4.67 -4.49 -6.59
N ASP A 113 5.39 -3.40 -6.79
CA ASP A 113 6.21 -3.19 -7.97
C ASP A 113 7.32 -4.24 -8.07
N GLU A 114 8.01 -4.52 -6.96
CA GLU A 114 9.05 -5.53 -6.94
C GLU A 114 8.49 -6.92 -7.21
N LEU A 115 7.34 -7.22 -6.63
CA LEU A 115 6.69 -8.50 -6.86
C LEU A 115 6.33 -8.65 -8.35
N ALA A 116 5.76 -7.60 -8.95
CA ALA A 116 5.40 -7.59 -10.36
C ALA A 116 6.62 -7.73 -11.26
N LYS A 117 7.78 -7.24 -10.82
CA LYS A 117 9.01 -7.34 -11.60
C LYS A 117 9.66 -8.72 -11.52
N GLY A 118 9.06 -9.63 -10.78
CA GLY A 118 9.56 -11.01 -10.69
C GLY A 118 10.58 -11.25 -9.60
N ARG A 119 10.72 -10.34 -8.65
CA ARG A 119 11.65 -10.53 -7.54
C ARG A 119 11.22 -11.73 -6.70
N PRO A 120 12.17 -12.55 -6.22
CA PRO A 120 11.82 -13.64 -5.31
C PRO A 120 11.16 -13.10 -4.05
N MET A 121 10.19 -13.84 -3.52
CA MET A 121 9.47 -13.43 -2.32
C MET A 121 10.42 -13.13 -1.16
N GLU A 122 11.45 -13.93 -0.98
CA GLU A 122 12.42 -13.73 0.08
C GLU A 122 13.14 -12.40 0.00
N LYS A 123 13.24 -11.84 -1.21
CA LYS A 123 13.85 -10.53 -1.40
C LYS A 123 12.86 -9.38 -1.29
N VAL A 124 11.61 -9.64 -1.68
CA VAL A 124 10.54 -8.66 -1.51
C VAL A 124 10.27 -8.47 -0.02
N LEU A 125 10.20 -9.55 0.72
CA LEU A 125 9.86 -9.52 2.14
C LEU A 125 11.07 -9.23 3.00
N ARG A 126 12.10 -8.82 2.77
CA ARG A 126 13.26 -8.37 3.56
C ARG A 126 13.24 -8.86 5.01
N ALA A 127 12.89 -10.10 5.15
CA ALA A 127 12.79 -10.72 6.47
C ALA A 127 14.16 -11.15 7.02
#